data_614489ad8a7b7438ef081f5f1ef7abf6
#
_entry.id   614489ad8a7b7438ef081f5f1ef7abf6
#
_cell.length_a   1.000
_cell.length_b   1.000
_cell.length_c   1.000
_cell.angle_alpha   90.00
_cell.angle_beta   90.00
_cell.angle_gamma   90.00
#
_symmetry.space_group_name_H-M   'P 1'
#
loop_
_entity.id
_entity.type
_entity.pdbx_description
1 polymer ?
#
loop_
_entity_poly.entity_id
_entity_poly.type
_entity_poly.pdbx_seq_one_letter_code
_entity_poly.pdbx_strand_id
1 'polypeptide(L)'
;MPTVLLTGAARGLGLDFTRQYAAKGWKIHACARKPDALKGIKGDIHPHSLDVTDYKAVKALAKELSGEAIDVLICNAGVGGNREQTGQIQGAFDPEIMRQIFDINAVAPLIMAEAFIDHVARSQQKKLIALTSSLASLANNDGGRYAYRASKTALNMEWNCLAKELGSKDVICVVLHPGWVKTDMGGPTAMLTIDQSVPAMVKLIDGLKPADNGRYIAYDGSELPW
;
A
#
# COMPACT_ATOMS: atom_id res chain seq x y z
N MET A 1 4.79 -9.92 -20.27
CA MET A 1 3.53 -9.43 -19.65
C MET A 1 3.90 -8.83 -18.31
N PRO A 2 3.54 -7.59 -18.03
CA PRO A 2 3.91 -6.99 -16.75
C PRO A 2 3.15 -7.64 -15.57
N THR A 3 3.78 -7.61 -14.40
CA THR A 3 3.31 -8.31 -13.21
C THR A 3 3.14 -7.33 -12.04
N VAL A 4 2.01 -7.40 -11.35
CA VAL A 4 1.77 -6.67 -10.10
C VAL A 4 1.58 -7.63 -8.93
N LEU A 5 2.21 -7.35 -7.79
CA LEU A 5 1.90 -7.97 -6.50
C LEU A 5 1.20 -6.95 -5.62
N LEU A 6 0.04 -7.32 -5.10
CA LEU A 6 -0.84 -6.41 -4.35
C LEU A 6 -1.27 -7.03 -3.03
N THR A 7 -1.09 -6.32 -1.91
CA THR A 7 -1.60 -6.72 -0.60
C THR A 7 -2.97 -6.11 -0.30
N GLY A 8 -3.80 -6.82 0.49
CA GLY A 8 -5.15 -6.35 0.80
C GLY A 8 -6.11 -6.36 -0.40
N ALA A 9 -5.93 -7.29 -1.32
CA ALA A 9 -6.58 -7.35 -2.64
C ALA A 9 -8.09 -7.67 -2.63
N ALA A 10 -8.66 -8.14 -1.51
CA ALA A 10 -10.01 -8.75 -1.52
C ALA A 10 -11.15 -7.76 -1.25
N ARG A 11 -10.90 -6.49 -0.97
CA ARG A 11 -11.94 -5.47 -0.71
C ARG A 11 -11.45 -4.05 -0.99
N GLY A 12 -12.39 -3.10 -1.03
CA GLY A 12 -12.10 -1.67 -1.12
C GLY A 12 -11.16 -1.34 -2.29
N LEU A 13 -10.17 -0.49 -2.03
CA LEU A 13 -9.20 -0.06 -3.05
C LEU A 13 -8.44 -1.25 -3.66
N GLY A 14 -8.01 -2.22 -2.82
CA GLY A 14 -7.25 -3.38 -3.29
C GLY A 14 -8.02 -4.25 -4.30
N LEU A 15 -9.32 -4.45 -4.07
CA LEU A 15 -10.16 -5.20 -5.01
C LEU A 15 -10.28 -4.46 -6.35
N ASP A 16 -10.39 -3.14 -6.31
CA ASP A 16 -10.48 -2.37 -7.55
C ASP A 16 -9.14 -2.27 -8.27
N PHE A 17 -8.02 -2.12 -7.56
CA PHE A 17 -6.69 -2.28 -8.16
C PHE A 17 -6.57 -3.62 -8.91
N THR A 18 -7.02 -4.72 -8.31
CA THR A 18 -7.02 -6.03 -8.96
C THR A 18 -7.82 -6.01 -10.26
N ARG A 19 -9.02 -5.42 -10.26
CA ARG A 19 -9.87 -5.29 -11.46
C ARG A 19 -9.22 -4.41 -12.53
N GLN A 20 -8.63 -3.27 -12.15
CA GLN A 20 -8.00 -2.34 -13.08
C GLN A 20 -6.78 -2.98 -13.78
N TYR A 21 -5.90 -3.65 -13.01
CA TYR A 21 -4.75 -4.33 -13.60
C TYR A 21 -5.16 -5.56 -14.42
N ALA A 22 -6.21 -6.28 -14.01
CA ALA A 22 -6.78 -7.39 -14.80
C ALA A 22 -7.32 -6.91 -16.15
N ALA A 23 -8.06 -5.80 -16.17
CA ALA A 23 -8.57 -5.19 -17.40
C ALA A 23 -7.45 -4.72 -18.34
N LYS A 24 -6.27 -4.42 -17.81
CA LYS A 24 -5.06 -4.07 -18.58
C LYS A 24 -4.27 -5.30 -19.07
N GLY A 25 -4.70 -6.51 -18.75
CA GLY A 25 -4.03 -7.75 -19.15
C GLY A 25 -2.73 -8.02 -18.39
N TRP A 26 -2.59 -7.55 -17.15
CA TRP A 26 -1.45 -7.82 -16.31
C TRP A 26 -1.58 -9.17 -15.59
N LYS A 27 -0.45 -9.78 -15.25
CA LYS A 27 -0.39 -10.87 -14.27
C LYS A 27 -0.48 -10.28 -12.86
N ILE A 28 -1.35 -10.84 -12.01
CA ILE A 28 -1.63 -10.27 -10.70
C ILE A 28 -1.43 -11.32 -9.62
N HIS A 29 -0.47 -11.11 -8.72
CA HIS A 29 -0.37 -11.82 -7.45
C HIS A 29 -1.17 -11.05 -6.40
N ALA A 30 -2.39 -11.52 -6.14
CA ALA A 30 -3.38 -10.84 -5.30
C ALA A 30 -3.40 -11.45 -3.88
N CYS A 31 -2.78 -10.77 -2.91
CA CYS A 31 -2.65 -11.25 -1.54
C CYS A 31 -3.78 -10.73 -0.65
N ALA A 32 -4.48 -11.63 0.04
CA ALA A 32 -5.52 -11.32 1.01
C ALA A 32 -5.70 -12.47 2.01
N ARG A 33 -6.15 -12.17 3.24
CA ARG A 33 -6.46 -13.20 4.25
C ARG A 33 -7.54 -14.17 3.79
N LYS A 34 -8.54 -13.67 3.05
CA LYS A 34 -9.64 -14.44 2.45
C LYS A 34 -9.80 -14.00 1.00
N PRO A 35 -9.21 -14.71 0.04
CA PRO A 35 -9.19 -14.28 -1.36
C PRO A 35 -10.47 -14.62 -2.14
N ASP A 36 -11.55 -15.09 -1.48
CA ASP A 36 -12.78 -15.52 -2.16
C ASP A 36 -13.42 -14.41 -3.03
N ALA A 37 -13.32 -13.15 -2.62
CA ALA A 37 -13.83 -12.01 -3.38
C ALA A 37 -13.13 -11.81 -4.74
N LEU A 38 -12.02 -12.49 -4.98
CA LEU A 38 -11.28 -12.47 -6.26
C LEU A 38 -11.82 -13.48 -7.26
N LYS A 39 -12.63 -14.45 -6.80
CA LYS A 39 -13.26 -15.44 -7.67
C LYS A 39 -14.20 -14.75 -8.66
N GLY A 40 -14.07 -15.15 -9.94
CA GLY A 40 -14.93 -14.61 -11.00
C GLY A 40 -14.42 -13.29 -11.65
N ILE A 41 -13.37 -12.67 -11.13
CA ILE A 41 -12.71 -11.58 -11.86
C ILE A 41 -11.97 -12.18 -13.05
N LYS A 42 -12.28 -11.68 -14.26
CA LYS A 42 -11.61 -12.13 -15.48
C LYS A 42 -10.19 -11.56 -15.56
N GLY A 43 -9.20 -12.40 -15.89
CA GLY A 43 -7.80 -12.01 -16.04
C GLY A 43 -6.84 -13.07 -15.51
N ASP A 44 -5.54 -12.79 -15.60
CA ASP A 44 -4.47 -13.65 -15.07
C ASP A 44 -4.21 -13.32 -13.60
N ILE A 45 -5.10 -13.86 -12.73
CA ILE A 45 -5.10 -13.56 -11.30
C ILE A 45 -4.68 -14.80 -10.53
N HIS A 46 -3.63 -14.65 -9.72
CA HIS A 46 -3.08 -15.65 -8.81
C HIS A 46 -3.38 -15.22 -7.36
N PRO A 47 -4.47 -15.74 -6.76
CA PRO A 47 -4.84 -15.38 -5.40
C PRO A 47 -3.96 -16.10 -4.38
N HIS A 48 -3.45 -15.36 -3.40
CA HIS A 48 -2.66 -15.89 -2.29
C HIS A 48 -3.37 -15.61 -0.96
N SER A 49 -3.58 -16.66 -0.15
CA SER A 49 -4.04 -16.50 1.22
C SER A 49 -2.87 -16.04 2.08
N LEU A 50 -2.85 -14.76 2.45
CA LEU A 50 -1.76 -14.13 3.17
C LEU A 50 -2.28 -13.14 4.21
N ASP A 51 -1.89 -13.33 5.47
CA ASP A 51 -1.86 -12.27 6.46
C ASP A 51 -0.50 -11.59 6.39
N VAL A 52 -0.48 -10.29 6.12
CA VAL A 52 0.76 -9.52 5.96
C VAL A 52 1.59 -9.43 7.24
N THR A 53 0.99 -9.72 8.40
CA THR A 53 1.68 -9.80 9.70
C THR A 53 2.26 -11.18 9.99
N ASP A 54 1.94 -12.19 9.19
CA ASP A 54 2.67 -13.47 9.21
C ASP A 54 3.93 -13.36 8.34
N TYR A 55 5.00 -12.84 8.95
CA TYR A 55 6.26 -12.59 8.24
C TYR A 55 6.93 -13.86 7.72
N LYS A 56 6.64 -15.04 8.32
CA LYS A 56 7.11 -16.32 7.80
C LYS A 56 6.38 -16.67 6.51
N ALA A 57 5.05 -16.45 6.46
CA ALA A 57 4.28 -16.67 5.26
C ALA A 57 4.66 -15.67 4.15
N VAL A 58 4.96 -14.41 4.48
CA VAL A 58 5.48 -13.42 3.52
C VAL A 58 6.77 -13.91 2.87
N LYS A 59 7.75 -14.36 3.68
CA LYS A 59 9.04 -14.87 3.16
C LYS A 59 8.88 -16.17 2.39
N ALA A 60 7.93 -17.02 2.79
CA ALA A 60 7.62 -18.26 2.07
C ALA A 60 7.03 -17.96 0.68
N LEU A 61 6.12 -17.00 0.57
CA LEU A 61 5.54 -16.56 -0.70
C LEU A 61 6.62 -15.96 -1.62
N ALA A 62 7.52 -15.13 -1.09
CA ALA A 62 8.62 -14.60 -1.89
C ALA A 62 9.54 -15.71 -2.42
N LYS A 63 9.80 -16.74 -1.63
CA LYS A 63 10.55 -17.92 -2.07
C LYS A 63 9.80 -18.73 -3.13
N GLU A 64 8.49 -18.92 -2.98
CA GLU A 64 7.63 -19.60 -3.97
C GLU A 64 7.69 -18.86 -5.32
N LEU A 65 7.66 -17.55 -5.30
CA LEU A 65 7.70 -16.69 -6.48
C LEU A 65 9.13 -16.32 -6.92
N SER A 66 10.17 -17.03 -6.48
CA SER A 66 11.58 -16.67 -6.69
C SER A 66 11.99 -16.46 -8.15
N GLY A 67 11.31 -17.12 -9.10
CA GLY A 67 11.51 -16.94 -10.55
C GLY A 67 10.78 -15.76 -11.17
N GLU A 68 9.87 -15.12 -10.46
CA GLU A 68 9.02 -14.05 -10.99
C GLU A 68 9.73 -12.69 -10.91
N ALA A 69 9.54 -11.90 -11.97
CA ALA A 69 9.84 -10.46 -11.95
C ALA A 69 8.55 -9.70 -11.63
N ILE A 70 8.58 -8.81 -10.66
CA ILE A 70 7.41 -8.02 -10.21
C ILE A 70 7.63 -6.57 -10.59
N ASP A 71 6.90 -6.10 -11.60
CA ASP A 71 7.02 -4.74 -12.13
C ASP A 71 6.53 -3.69 -11.13
N VAL A 72 5.46 -4.02 -10.40
CA VAL A 72 4.89 -3.15 -9.38
C VAL A 72 4.55 -3.95 -8.13
N LEU A 73 5.15 -3.62 -6.99
CA LEU A 73 4.70 -4.07 -5.67
C LEU A 73 3.85 -2.97 -5.05
N ILE A 74 2.59 -3.28 -4.68
CA ILE A 74 1.67 -2.35 -4.01
C ILE A 74 1.35 -2.83 -2.61
N CYS A 75 1.93 -2.19 -1.60
CA CYS A 75 1.59 -2.37 -0.20
C CYS A 75 0.33 -1.55 0.13
N ASN A 76 -0.85 -2.17 -0.09
CA ASN A 76 -2.15 -1.54 0.13
C ASN A 76 -2.83 -1.99 1.44
N ALA A 77 -2.51 -3.16 1.98
CA ALA A 77 -3.07 -3.63 3.25
C ALA A 77 -2.86 -2.59 4.36
N GLY A 78 -3.91 -2.30 5.12
CA GLY A 78 -3.85 -1.33 6.20
C GLY A 78 -5.14 -1.29 7.03
N VAL A 79 -5.04 -0.69 8.22
CA VAL A 79 -6.15 -0.49 9.15
C VAL A 79 -6.19 0.94 9.67
N GLY A 80 -7.41 1.44 9.92
CA GLY A 80 -7.62 2.85 10.33
C GLY A 80 -7.54 3.11 11.83
N GLY A 81 -7.57 2.05 12.66
CA GLY A 81 -7.75 2.19 14.11
C GLY A 81 -9.15 2.68 14.50
N ASN A 82 -9.40 2.80 15.80
CA ASN A 82 -10.65 3.36 16.31
C ASN A 82 -10.69 4.87 16.09
N ARG A 83 -11.78 5.38 15.53
CA ARG A 83 -12.00 6.84 15.33
C ARG A 83 -12.19 7.59 16.63
N GLU A 84 -12.53 6.90 17.71
CA GLU A 84 -12.91 7.46 19.01
C GLU A 84 -11.74 8.03 19.83
N GLN A 85 -10.49 7.86 19.36
CA GLN A 85 -9.30 8.41 20.02
C GLN A 85 -9.07 9.91 19.71
N THR A 86 -10.10 10.64 19.37
CA THR A 86 -10.01 12.08 19.12
C THR A 86 -10.53 12.85 20.32
N GLY A 87 -9.66 13.60 20.96
CA GLY A 87 -10.03 14.64 21.93
C GLY A 87 -9.90 14.31 23.41
N GLN A 88 -9.71 13.05 23.80
CA GLN A 88 -9.35 12.68 25.18
C GLN A 88 -7.96 12.06 25.20
N ILE A 89 -7.01 12.68 25.89
CA ILE A 89 -5.65 12.14 26.04
C ILE A 89 -5.61 11.11 27.16
N GLN A 90 -6.30 11.37 28.26
CA GLN A 90 -6.24 10.51 29.45
C GLN A 90 -7.11 9.26 29.29
N GLY A 91 -6.48 8.08 29.36
CA GLY A 91 -7.17 6.79 29.24
C GLY A 91 -7.63 6.42 27.81
N ALA A 92 -7.22 7.20 26.79
CA ALA A 92 -7.67 7.00 25.40
C ALA A 92 -6.82 6.00 24.61
N PHE A 93 -5.66 5.58 25.12
CA PHE A 93 -4.70 4.79 24.35
C PHE A 93 -4.60 3.37 24.87
N ASP A 94 -4.87 2.41 23.97
CA ASP A 94 -4.61 1.00 24.18
C ASP A 94 -3.30 0.61 23.47
N PRO A 95 -2.24 0.23 24.21
CA PRO A 95 -0.96 -0.11 23.62
C PRO A 95 -1.02 -1.32 22.69
N GLU A 96 -1.91 -2.30 22.92
CA GLU A 96 -2.04 -3.46 22.07
C GLU A 96 -2.67 -3.10 20.72
N ILE A 97 -3.71 -2.28 20.73
CA ILE A 97 -4.31 -1.75 19.51
C ILE A 97 -3.29 -0.90 18.74
N MET A 98 -2.50 -0.08 19.43
CA MET A 98 -1.45 0.72 18.80
C MET A 98 -0.40 -0.16 18.14
N ARG A 99 0.11 -1.18 18.83
CA ARG A 99 1.08 -2.15 18.28
C ARG A 99 0.53 -2.82 17.03
N GLN A 100 -0.73 -3.30 17.07
CA GLN A 100 -1.38 -3.93 15.93
C GLN A 100 -1.49 -2.98 14.72
N ILE A 101 -1.81 -1.70 14.95
CA ILE A 101 -1.89 -0.70 13.88
C ILE A 101 -0.51 -0.47 13.24
N PHE A 102 0.54 -0.33 14.07
CA PHE A 102 1.91 -0.18 13.58
C PHE A 102 2.38 -1.42 12.82
N ASP A 103 2.09 -2.60 13.36
CA ASP A 103 2.47 -3.87 12.74
C ASP A 103 1.90 -3.99 11.31
N ILE A 104 0.61 -3.69 11.14
CA ILE A 104 -0.06 -3.78 9.83
C ILE A 104 0.33 -2.62 8.90
N ASN A 105 0.42 -1.38 9.42
CA ASN A 105 0.52 -0.20 8.58
C ASN A 105 1.97 0.22 8.24
N ALA A 106 2.95 -0.19 9.04
CA ALA A 106 4.36 0.16 8.88
C ALA A 106 5.22 -1.12 8.75
N VAL A 107 5.32 -1.93 9.79
CA VAL A 107 6.24 -3.08 9.79
C VAL A 107 5.95 -4.06 8.65
N ALA A 108 4.69 -4.44 8.44
CA ALA A 108 4.32 -5.39 7.39
C ALA A 108 4.67 -4.91 5.97
N PRO A 109 4.39 -3.65 5.57
CA PRO A 109 4.87 -3.12 4.29
C PRO A 109 6.38 -3.18 4.13
N LEU A 110 7.16 -2.84 5.17
CA LEU A 110 8.62 -2.90 5.13
C LEU A 110 9.13 -4.34 4.94
N ILE A 111 8.56 -5.31 5.65
CA ILE A 111 8.89 -6.73 5.48
C ILE A 111 8.47 -7.26 4.10
N MET A 112 7.34 -6.79 3.56
CA MET A 112 6.95 -7.09 2.17
C MET A 112 7.99 -6.53 1.18
N ALA A 113 8.44 -5.29 1.37
CA ALA A 113 9.47 -4.69 0.53
C ALA A 113 10.78 -5.48 0.62
N GLU A 114 11.26 -5.83 1.84
CA GLU A 114 12.44 -6.66 2.06
C GLU A 114 12.35 -8.00 1.31
N ALA A 115 11.23 -8.70 1.47
CA ALA A 115 11.05 -10.04 0.90
C ALA A 115 11.01 -10.05 -0.64
N PHE A 116 10.48 -8.98 -1.25
CA PHE A 116 10.25 -8.91 -2.69
C PHE A 116 11.19 -7.96 -3.45
N ILE A 117 12.17 -7.35 -2.78
CA ILE A 117 13.04 -6.36 -3.43
C ILE A 117 13.78 -6.91 -4.64
N ASP A 118 14.27 -8.15 -4.59
CA ASP A 118 14.98 -8.76 -5.70
C ASP A 118 14.05 -9.08 -6.89
N HIS A 119 12.76 -9.35 -6.62
CA HIS A 119 11.75 -9.54 -7.66
C HIS A 119 11.45 -8.20 -8.37
N VAL A 120 11.38 -7.11 -7.60
CA VAL A 120 11.17 -5.77 -8.13
C VAL A 120 12.41 -5.29 -8.88
N ALA A 121 13.60 -5.43 -8.32
CA ALA A 121 14.84 -4.94 -8.91
C ALA A 121 15.18 -5.60 -10.27
N ARG A 122 14.78 -6.87 -10.48
CA ARG A 122 14.99 -7.59 -11.75
C ARG A 122 13.93 -7.31 -12.82
N SER A 123 12.83 -6.61 -12.46
CA SER A 123 11.75 -6.30 -13.37
C SER A 123 12.07 -5.13 -14.31
N GLN A 124 11.15 -4.85 -15.24
CA GLN A 124 11.31 -3.73 -16.19
C GLN A 124 10.92 -2.39 -15.58
N GLN A 125 9.87 -2.35 -14.73
CA GLN A 125 9.34 -1.08 -14.21
C GLN A 125 9.87 -0.70 -12.82
N LYS A 126 10.29 -1.67 -12.02
CA LYS A 126 10.98 -1.49 -10.74
C LYS A 126 10.26 -0.56 -9.76
N LYS A 127 8.94 -0.72 -9.58
CA LYS A 127 8.12 0.18 -8.77
C LYS A 127 7.73 -0.44 -7.44
N LEU A 128 8.00 0.27 -6.35
CA LEU A 128 7.67 -0.08 -4.99
C LEU A 128 6.74 0.99 -4.40
N ILE A 129 5.47 0.67 -4.28
CA ILE A 129 4.41 1.62 -3.90
C ILE A 129 3.84 1.23 -2.54
N ALA A 130 3.73 2.20 -1.61
CA ALA A 130 2.97 2.02 -0.38
C ALA A 130 1.79 2.97 -0.31
N LEU A 131 0.59 2.46 0.02
CA LEU A 131 -0.54 3.33 0.28
C LEU A 131 -0.43 3.95 1.68
N THR A 132 -0.28 5.26 1.69
CA THR A 132 -0.19 6.10 2.88
C THR A 132 -1.46 6.93 3.06
N SER A 133 -1.38 8.05 3.75
CA SER A 133 -2.47 8.98 4.01
C SER A 133 -1.94 10.41 4.09
N SER A 134 -2.72 11.41 3.68
CA SER A 134 -2.42 12.82 3.97
C SER A 134 -2.26 13.10 5.46
N LEU A 135 -2.87 12.27 6.31
CA LEU A 135 -2.73 12.31 7.76
C LEU A 135 -1.33 11.91 8.26
N ALA A 136 -0.45 11.40 7.39
CA ALA A 136 0.95 11.10 7.71
C ALA A 136 1.86 12.34 7.65
N SER A 137 1.38 13.44 7.10
CA SER A 137 2.14 14.70 7.03
C SER A 137 2.28 15.33 8.42
N LEU A 138 3.52 15.61 8.82
CA LEU A 138 3.80 16.38 10.03
C LEU A 138 3.48 17.87 9.81
N ALA A 139 3.72 18.37 8.60
CA ALA A 139 3.46 19.77 8.26
C ALA A 139 1.96 20.11 8.28
N ASN A 140 1.09 19.14 7.91
CA ASN A 140 -0.37 19.31 7.89
C ASN A 140 -1.07 18.64 9.07
N ASN A 141 -0.37 18.50 10.22
CA ASN A 141 -0.94 17.82 11.38
C ASN A 141 -1.92 18.72 12.14
N ASP A 142 -3.18 18.27 12.22
CA ASP A 142 -4.27 18.90 12.97
C ASP A 142 -4.69 18.11 14.23
N GLY A 143 -3.89 17.11 14.63
CA GLY A 143 -4.10 16.27 15.83
C GLY A 143 -5.04 15.08 15.62
N GLY A 144 -5.28 14.34 16.70
CA GLY A 144 -6.15 13.14 16.72
C GLY A 144 -5.58 11.94 15.94
N ARG A 145 -6.30 10.81 16.01
CA ARG A 145 -5.95 9.56 15.31
C ARG A 145 -4.49 9.12 15.46
N TYR A 146 -3.96 9.26 16.67
CA TYR A 146 -2.53 9.15 16.98
C TYR A 146 -1.85 7.91 16.39
N ALA A 147 -2.37 6.72 16.68
CA ALA A 147 -1.77 5.48 16.20
C ALA A 147 -1.77 5.39 14.67
N TYR A 148 -2.86 5.80 14.02
CA TYR A 148 -2.96 5.79 12.57
C TYR A 148 -1.99 6.78 11.93
N ARG A 149 -2.01 8.06 12.38
CA ARG A 149 -1.09 9.09 11.87
C ARG A 149 0.36 8.65 12.06
N ALA A 150 0.74 8.29 13.28
CA ALA A 150 2.10 7.88 13.58
C ALA A 150 2.55 6.66 12.77
N SER A 151 1.68 5.64 12.59
CA SER A 151 2.01 4.47 11.77
C SER A 151 2.19 4.82 10.29
N LYS A 152 1.38 5.75 9.75
CA LYS A 152 1.53 6.19 8.35
C LYS A 152 2.72 7.13 8.15
N THR A 153 3.08 7.91 9.17
CA THR A 153 4.33 8.69 9.18
C THR A 153 5.56 7.77 9.24
N ALA A 154 5.50 6.70 10.04
CA ALA A 154 6.56 5.67 10.06
C ALA A 154 6.72 5.02 8.68
N LEU A 155 5.63 4.59 8.05
CA LEU A 155 5.63 4.07 6.68
C LEU A 155 6.26 5.07 5.68
N ASN A 156 5.93 6.35 5.79
CA ASN A 156 6.51 7.40 4.95
C ASN A 156 8.03 7.48 5.12
N MET A 157 8.52 7.43 6.36
CA MET A 157 9.96 7.44 6.65
C MET A 157 10.66 6.20 6.10
N GLU A 158 10.08 5.01 6.28
CA GLU A 158 10.61 3.75 5.77
C GLU A 158 10.76 3.78 4.25
N TRP A 159 9.75 4.28 3.51
CA TRP A 159 9.79 4.41 2.06
C TRP A 159 10.80 5.46 1.59
N ASN A 160 10.95 6.55 2.35
CA ASN A 160 11.99 7.56 2.07
C ASN A 160 13.40 6.97 2.25
N CYS A 161 13.62 6.12 3.27
CA CYS A 161 14.88 5.39 3.44
C CYS A 161 15.12 4.42 2.26
N LEU A 162 14.12 3.59 1.92
CA LEU A 162 14.22 2.67 0.78
C LEU A 162 14.51 3.40 -0.53
N ALA A 163 13.90 4.56 -0.76
CA ALA A 163 14.16 5.37 -1.95
C ALA A 163 15.62 5.79 -2.07
N LYS A 164 16.25 6.16 -0.96
CA LYS A 164 17.67 6.55 -0.92
C LYS A 164 18.61 5.36 -1.12
N GLU A 165 18.30 4.22 -0.49
CA GLU A 165 19.13 3.02 -0.55
C GLU A 165 19.02 2.28 -1.89
N LEU A 166 17.84 2.27 -2.49
CA LEU A 166 17.53 1.50 -3.70
C LEU A 166 17.62 2.32 -4.99
N GLY A 167 17.81 3.63 -4.91
CA GLY A 167 17.92 4.51 -6.08
C GLY A 167 19.03 4.11 -7.04
N SER A 168 20.15 3.57 -6.52
CA SER A 168 21.26 3.05 -7.35
C SER A 168 20.90 1.79 -8.15
N LYS A 169 19.79 1.12 -7.82
CA LYS A 169 19.23 -0.03 -8.55
C LYS A 169 18.08 0.37 -9.48
N ASP A 170 17.84 1.66 -9.67
CA ASP A 170 16.71 2.24 -10.41
C ASP A 170 15.33 1.85 -9.87
N VAL A 171 15.24 1.46 -8.59
CA VAL A 171 13.95 1.16 -7.96
C VAL A 171 13.25 2.46 -7.58
N ILE A 172 11.99 2.60 -7.99
CA ILE A 172 11.16 3.78 -7.75
C ILE A 172 10.28 3.53 -6.54
N CYS A 173 10.61 4.11 -5.40
CA CYS A 173 9.86 4.01 -4.16
C CYS A 173 8.98 5.25 -3.98
N VAL A 174 7.66 5.08 -3.93
CA VAL A 174 6.71 6.19 -3.78
C VAL A 174 5.68 5.85 -2.71
N VAL A 175 5.38 6.80 -1.83
CA VAL A 175 4.21 6.72 -0.95
C VAL A 175 3.05 7.49 -1.58
N LEU A 176 1.88 6.82 -1.66
CA LEU A 176 0.74 7.29 -2.42
C LEU A 176 -0.49 7.43 -1.52
N HIS A 177 -1.01 8.65 -1.40
CA HIS A 177 -2.26 8.93 -0.70
C HIS A 177 -3.46 8.72 -1.64
N PRO A 178 -4.41 7.83 -1.31
CA PRO A 178 -5.54 7.51 -2.18
C PRO A 178 -6.63 8.59 -2.20
N GLY A 179 -6.48 9.66 -1.40
CA GLY A 179 -7.58 10.57 -1.06
C GLY A 179 -8.45 10.03 0.07
N TRP A 180 -9.50 10.75 0.43
CA TRP A 180 -10.51 10.27 1.38
C TRP A 180 -11.62 9.55 0.62
N VAL A 181 -11.58 8.21 0.62
CA VAL A 181 -12.35 7.34 -0.27
C VAL A 181 -13.47 6.62 0.49
N LYS A 182 -14.66 6.53 -0.09
CA LYS A 182 -15.83 5.76 0.42
C LYS A 182 -15.53 4.27 0.45
N THR A 183 -15.02 3.80 1.58
CA THR A 183 -14.69 2.42 1.91
C THR A 183 -15.13 2.16 3.36
N ASP A 184 -15.06 0.93 3.83
CA ASP A 184 -15.31 0.61 5.24
C ASP A 184 -14.45 1.49 6.17
N MET A 185 -13.20 1.78 5.79
CA MET A 185 -12.27 2.63 6.53
C MET A 185 -12.61 4.12 6.40
N GLY A 186 -12.91 4.59 5.19
CA GLY A 186 -13.18 6.01 4.92
C GLY A 186 -14.55 6.47 5.42
N GLY A 187 -15.53 5.57 5.42
CA GLY A 187 -16.92 5.84 5.78
C GLY A 187 -17.73 6.47 4.64
N PRO A 188 -19.05 6.60 4.84
CA PRO A 188 -19.98 7.04 3.79
C PRO A 188 -19.83 8.52 3.42
N THR A 189 -19.31 9.35 4.31
CA THR A 189 -19.13 10.79 4.13
C THR A 189 -17.84 11.16 3.39
N ALA A 190 -17.02 10.17 3.00
CA ALA A 190 -15.79 10.41 2.26
C ALA A 190 -16.09 11.12 0.92
N MET A 191 -15.13 11.93 0.46
CA MET A 191 -15.31 12.80 -0.71
C MET A 191 -15.24 12.06 -2.04
N LEU A 192 -14.39 11.01 -2.10
CA LEU A 192 -14.13 10.28 -3.34
C LEU A 192 -14.82 8.92 -3.33
N THR A 193 -15.20 8.45 -4.52
CA THR A 193 -15.54 7.04 -4.74
C THR A 193 -14.27 6.23 -5.06
N ILE A 194 -14.38 4.90 -4.99
CA ILE A 194 -13.29 3.99 -5.40
C ILE A 194 -12.99 4.20 -6.88
N ASP A 195 -14.02 4.33 -7.72
CA ASP A 195 -13.90 4.52 -9.18
C ASP A 195 -13.26 5.87 -9.58
N GLN A 196 -13.21 6.83 -8.66
CA GLN A 196 -12.47 8.08 -8.87
C GLN A 196 -11.01 7.94 -8.45
N SER A 197 -10.75 7.28 -7.34
CA SER A 197 -9.43 7.18 -6.72
C SER A 197 -8.53 6.16 -7.42
N VAL A 198 -8.99 4.92 -7.60
CA VAL A 198 -8.10 3.83 -8.06
C VAL A 198 -7.65 3.99 -9.50
N PRO A 199 -8.52 4.34 -10.49
CA PRO A 199 -8.05 4.58 -11.85
C PRO A 199 -7.03 5.72 -11.95
N ALA A 200 -7.19 6.78 -11.14
CA ALA A 200 -6.24 7.88 -11.08
C ALA A 200 -4.89 7.41 -10.53
N MET A 201 -4.89 6.63 -9.44
CA MET A 201 -3.67 6.03 -8.88
C MET A 201 -2.99 5.07 -9.86
N VAL A 202 -3.74 4.21 -10.56
CA VAL A 202 -3.18 3.29 -11.57
C VAL A 202 -2.51 4.08 -12.69
N LYS A 203 -3.16 5.12 -13.22
CA LYS A 203 -2.58 6.00 -14.24
C LYS A 203 -1.30 6.68 -13.74
N LEU A 204 -1.29 7.13 -12.50
CA LEU A 204 -0.13 7.75 -11.87
C LEU A 204 1.02 6.74 -11.74
N ILE A 205 0.75 5.55 -11.18
CA ILE A 205 1.74 4.48 -11.00
C ILE A 205 2.35 4.09 -12.34
N ASP A 206 1.54 3.96 -13.40
CA ASP A 206 2.03 3.65 -14.74
C ASP A 206 3.02 4.69 -15.25
N GLY A 207 2.74 5.97 -14.98
CA GLY A 207 3.53 7.11 -15.45
C GLY A 207 4.79 7.42 -14.64
N LEU A 208 5.01 6.78 -13.47
CA LEU A 208 6.18 7.03 -12.62
C LEU A 208 7.49 6.75 -13.34
N LYS A 209 8.44 7.66 -13.15
CA LYS A 209 9.80 7.65 -13.72
C LYS A 209 10.84 7.66 -12.59
N PRO A 210 12.12 7.34 -12.86
CA PRO A 210 13.18 7.39 -11.85
C PRO A 210 13.27 8.73 -11.10
N ALA A 211 12.92 9.84 -11.74
CA ALA A 211 12.88 11.16 -11.12
C ALA A 211 11.80 11.32 -10.04
N ASP A 212 10.80 10.41 -10.02
CA ASP A 212 9.74 10.42 -9.02
C ASP A 212 10.10 9.61 -7.76
N ASN A 213 11.29 8.99 -7.72
CA ASN A 213 11.75 8.22 -6.59
C ASN A 213 11.80 9.07 -5.31
N GLY A 214 11.23 8.57 -4.23
CA GLY A 214 11.19 9.26 -2.94
C GLY A 214 10.08 10.30 -2.78
N ARG A 215 9.09 10.36 -3.69
CA ARG A 215 7.98 11.32 -3.59
C ARG A 215 6.86 10.83 -2.67
N TYR A 216 6.21 11.80 -2.03
CA TYR A 216 4.96 11.64 -1.30
C TYR A 216 3.86 12.37 -2.07
N ILE A 217 2.98 11.63 -2.74
CA ILE A 217 2.02 12.17 -3.70
C ILE A 217 0.60 11.68 -3.43
N ALA A 218 -0.39 12.48 -3.81
CA ALA A 218 -1.80 12.10 -3.77
C ALA A 218 -2.23 11.42 -5.07
N TYR A 219 -3.42 10.81 -5.03
CA TYR A 219 -4.04 10.10 -6.16
C TYR A 219 -4.14 10.94 -7.46
N ASP A 220 -4.22 12.25 -7.35
CA ASP A 220 -4.32 13.20 -8.47
C ASP A 220 -2.97 13.72 -8.97
N GLY A 221 -1.87 13.23 -8.37
CA GLY A 221 -0.49 13.61 -8.70
C GLY A 221 0.04 14.83 -7.95
N SER A 222 -0.79 15.46 -7.10
CA SER A 222 -0.32 16.57 -6.25
C SER A 222 0.68 16.08 -5.21
N GLU A 223 1.71 16.87 -4.95
CA GLU A 223 2.72 16.57 -3.94
C GLU A 223 2.23 16.96 -2.55
N LEU A 224 2.48 16.09 -1.59
CA LEU A 224 2.14 16.33 -0.20
C LEU A 224 3.39 16.69 0.61
N PRO A 225 3.31 17.64 1.53
CA PRO A 225 4.44 17.91 2.43
C PRO A 225 4.59 16.76 3.45
N TRP A 226 5.84 16.50 3.78
CA TRP A 226 6.22 15.46 4.76
C TRP A 226 5.80 15.76 6.19
#